data_80e9825b6a6d8e7f18ef16e264f82529
#
_entry.id   80e9825b6a6d8e7f18ef16e264f82529
#
_cell.length_a   1.000
_cell.length_b   1.000
_cell.length_c   1.000
_cell.angle_alpha   90.00
_cell.angle_beta   90.00
_cell.angle_gamma   90.00
#
_symmetry.space_group_name_H-M   'P 1'
#
loop_
_entity.id
_entity.type
_entity.pdbx_description
1 polymer ?
#
loop_
_entity_poly.entity_id
_entity_poly.type
_entity_poly.pdbx_seq_one_letter_code
_entity_poly.pdbx_strand_id
1 'polypeptide(L)'
;QSTNFFDFMINDLVYSKSCSHSVLKTTNPFYSFFEKKLKEKLNKIKDQRCLGYIKANVGSYNKKKIFLERHREQGNLKVRLIKNYNFNDELIIINTAGGLTSGDVNLHNIKVDNNIKLNITTQSMEKIYNCKNFSANSYTNIIVGSNSYVSWIPLETIFFNGANLRRRINIDLVSKSNFLGIETIIFGREAMGEKVEKGILDDAWQIYKNGKLLYSDFNRISGNINKKLSNALIMKGNNIFCNIIFIGKKIKTYEKKILRYIADSEFF
;
A
#
# COMPACT_ATOMS: atom_id res chain seq x y z
N GLN A 1 23.91 -9.47 10.77
CA GLN A 1 22.61 -9.13 11.41
C GLN A 1 21.49 -8.90 10.38
N SER A 2 21.78 -8.53 9.12
CA SER A 2 20.76 -8.29 8.07
C SER A 2 20.17 -9.57 7.47
N THR A 3 20.94 -10.63 7.37
CA THR A 3 20.51 -11.92 6.77
C THR A 3 19.43 -12.61 7.59
N ASN A 4 19.54 -12.63 8.91
CA ASN A 4 18.56 -13.24 9.81
C ASN A 4 17.20 -12.52 9.82
N PHE A 5 17.18 -11.21 9.56
CA PHE A 5 15.96 -10.43 9.48
C PHE A 5 15.11 -10.83 8.25
N PHE A 6 15.77 -11.00 7.11
CA PHE A 6 15.10 -11.34 5.85
C PHE A 6 14.58 -12.76 5.80
N ASP A 7 15.39 -13.72 6.25
CA ASP A 7 14.99 -15.14 6.31
C ASP A 7 13.80 -15.32 7.25
N PHE A 8 13.76 -14.52 8.31
CA PHE A 8 12.64 -14.50 9.23
C PHE A 8 11.37 -13.89 8.59
N MET A 9 11.46 -12.74 7.91
CA MET A 9 10.33 -12.10 7.23
C MET A 9 9.74 -12.98 6.14
N ILE A 10 10.61 -13.66 5.38
CA ILE A 10 10.23 -14.59 4.32
C ILE A 10 9.48 -15.79 4.88
N ASN A 11 9.99 -16.39 5.96
CA ASN A 11 9.32 -17.49 6.63
C ASN A 11 7.94 -17.10 7.16
N ASP A 12 7.77 -15.88 7.65
CA ASP A 12 6.46 -15.37 8.11
C ASP A 12 5.49 -15.07 6.97
N LEU A 13 5.99 -14.63 5.80
CA LEU A 13 5.20 -14.41 4.60
C LEU A 13 4.79 -15.72 3.92
N VAL A 14 5.67 -16.74 3.95
CA VAL A 14 5.46 -18.02 3.28
C VAL A 14 4.81 -19.08 4.20
N TYR A 15 5.04 -19.00 5.52
CA TYR A 15 4.62 -20.02 6.49
C TYR A 15 3.65 -19.48 7.55
N SER A 16 2.54 -18.87 7.18
CA SER A 16 1.41 -18.81 8.10
C SER A 16 0.71 -20.20 8.16
N LYS A 17 1.42 -21.19 8.69
CA LYS A 17 0.88 -22.51 9.01
C LYS A 17 0.00 -22.39 10.25
N SER A 18 -1.20 -21.89 10.15
CA SER A 18 -2.32 -22.27 11.01
C SER A 18 -3.60 -21.58 10.55
N CYS A 19 -4.13 -22.03 9.43
CA CYS A 19 -5.54 -21.95 9.17
C CYS A 19 -5.95 -23.32 8.65
N SER A 20 -6.53 -24.14 9.52
CA SER A 20 -7.25 -25.32 9.16
C SER A 20 -8.48 -24.90 8.35
N HIS A 21 -8.32 -24.73 7.10
CA HIS A 21 -9.27 -24.89 5.99
C HIS A 21 -8.49 -24.64 4.71
N SER A 22 -8.56 -25.60 3.85
CA SER A 22 -7.96 -25.81 2.55
C SER A 22 -8.12 -24.67 1.53
N VAL A 23 -7.67 -23.46 1.82
CA VAL A 23 -7.66 -22.36 0.84
C VAL A 23 -6.42 -21.52 1.07
N LEU A 24 -5.63 -21.48 0.01
CA LEU A 24 -4.49 -20.63 -0.22
C LEU A 24 -3.13 -21.17 0.30
N LYS A 25 -2.64 -22.22 -0.35
CA LYS A 25 -1.26 -22.18 -0.83
C LYS A 25 -1.23 -21.04 -1.88
N THR A 26 -1.12 -19.82 -1.45
CA THR A 26 -0.71 -18.73 -2.33
C THR A 26 0.81 -18.86 -2.51
N THR A 27 1.22 -19.86 -3.27
CA THR A 27 2.41 -19.76 -4.08
C THR A 27 2.09 -18.75 -5.17
N ASN A 28 1.88 -17.49 -4.78
CA ASN A 28 1.88 -16.44 -5.77
C ASN A 28 3.32 -16.35 -6.28
N PRO A 29 3.61 -16.78 -7.54
CA PRO A 29 4.98 -16.80 -8.10
C PRO A 29 5.65 -15.43 -8.02
N PHE A 30 4.86 -14.37 -7.88
CA PHE A 30 5.29 -13.00 -7.70
C PHE A 30 6.07 -12.81 -6.38
N TYR A 31 5.65 -13.44 -5.27
CA TYR A 31 6.36 -13.34 -4.00
C TYR A 31 7.73 -14.01 -4.04
N SER A 32 7.82 -15.24 -4.53
CA SER A 32 9.10 -15.99 -4.55
C SER A 32 10.15 -15.35 -5.46
N PHE A 33 9.74 -14.87 -6.62
CA PHE A 33 10.63 -14.15 -7.54
C PHE A 33 11.09 -12.82 -6.94
N PHE A 34 10.17 -12.15 -6.26
CA PHE A 34 10.40 -10.89 -5.60
C PHE A 34 11.40 -11.01 -4.45
N GLU A 35 11.24 -12.01 -3.59
CA GLU A 35 12.10 -12.32 -2.46
C GLU A 35 13.56 -12.53 -2.88
N LYS A 36 13.79 -13.32 -3.91
CA LYS A 36 15.13 -13.59 -4.43
C LYS A 36 15.82 -12.30 -4.89
N LYS A 37 15.12 -11.49 -5.71
CA LYS A 37 15.67 -10.21 -6.19
C LYS A 37 15.91 -9.20 -5.07
N LEU A 38 15.06 -9.17 -4.05
CA LEU A 38 15.23 -8.27 -2.92
C LEU A 38 16.45 -8.66 -2.07
N LYS A 39 16.64 -9.96 -1.77
CA LYS A 39 17.83 -10.49 -1.08
C LYS A 39 19.12 -10.14 -1.82
N GLU A 40 19.18 -10.41 -3.11
CA GLU A 40 20.35 -10.10 -3.94
C GLU A 40 20.70 -8.60 -3.96
N LYS A 41 19.69 -7.75 -3.91
CA LYS A 41 19.84 -6.30 -3.96
C LYS A 41 20.31 -5.72 -2.61
N LEU A 42 19.78 -6.23 -1.51
CA LEU A 42 20.12 -5.77 -0.16
C LEU A 42 21.53 -6.16 0.26
N ASN A 43 22.01 -7.32 -0.18
CA ASN A 43 23.40 -7.74 0.05
C ASN A 43 24.43 -6.81 -0.64
N LYS A 44 24.00 -6.02 -1.63
CA LYS A 44 24.84 -5.03 -2.35
C LYS A 44 24.83 -3.63 -1.72
N ILE A 45 23.92 -3.36 -0.79
CA ILE A 45 23.79 -2.03 -0.18
C ILE A 45 24.68 -1.97 1.05
N LYS A 46 25.75 -1.16 0.98
CA LYS A 46 26.71 -0.95 2.10
C LYS A 46 26.25 0.11 3.10
N ASP A 47 25.32 0.98 2.71
CA ASP A 47 24.88 2.09 3.55
C ASP A 47 23.77 1.66 4.51
N GLN A 48 23.63 2.40 5.62
CA GLN A 48 22.51 2.22 6.54
C GLN A 48 21.17 2.50 5.82
N ARG A 49 20.20 1.56 5.91
CA ARG A 49 18.89 1.65 5.29
C ARG A 49 17.78 1.37 6.28
N CYS A 50 16.63 1.99 6.04
CA CYS A 50 15.43 1.68 6.78
C CYS A 50 14.81 0.38 6.23
N LEU A 51 14.66 -0.59 7.12
CA LEU A 51 13.96 -1.85 6.85
C LEU A 51 12.77 -1.93 7.79
N GLY A 52 11.61 -1.45 7.32
CA GLY A 52 10.38 -1.45 8.07
C GLY A 52 9.54 -2.69 7.79
N TYR A 53 9.02 -3.31 8.84
CA TYR A 53 8.08 -4.41 8.72
C TYR A 53 6.98 -4.29 9.75
N ILE A 54 5.74 -4.47 9.30
CA ILE A 54 4.60 -4.73 10.17
C ILE A 54 3.86 -5.99 9.72
N LYS A 55 3.44 -6.78 10.72
CA LYS A 55 2.45 -7.82 10.58
C LYS A 55 1.35 -7.52 11.60
N ALA A 56 0.13 -7.33 11.13
CA ALA A 56 -1.01 -7.01 11.98
C ALA A 56 -2.18 -7.95 11.66
N ASN A 57 -2.58 -8.76 12.63
CA ASN A 57 -3.80 -9.55 12.54
C ASN A 57 -4.88 -8.86 13.37
N VAL A 58 -5.95 -8.44 12.70
CA VAL A 58 -7.08 -7.76 13.31
C VAL A 58 -8.23 -8.74 13.46
N GLY A 59 -8.53 -9.10 14.70
CA GLY A 59 -9.63 -9.97 15.08
C GLY A 59 -10.80 -9.22 15.72
N SER A 60 -11.92 -9.92 15.95
CA SER A 60 -13.06 -9.37 16.68
C SER A 60 -13.61 -10.36 17.71
N TYR A 61 -13.91 -9.85 18.90
CA TYR A 61 -14.65 -10.58 19.91
C TYR A 61 -16.15 -10.28 19.81
N ASN A 62 -16.98 -11.32 19.72
CA ASN A 62 -18.43 -11.20 19.58
C ASN A 62 -18.91 -10.25 18.46
N LYS A 63 -18.16 -10.14 17.36
CA LYS A 63 -18.43 -9.27 16.20
C LYS A 63 -18.57 -7.77 16.53
N LYS A 64 -18.23 -7.35 17.73
CA LYS A 64 -18.40 -5.96 18.19
C LYS A 64 -17.10 -5.28 18.60
N LYS A 65 -16.21 -6.00 19.27
CA LYS A 65 -14.98 -5.42 19.80
C LYS A 65 -13.80 -5.87 18.92
N ILE A 66 -13.25 -4.97 18.12
CA ILE A 66 -12.08 -5.21 17.30
C ILE A 66 -10.81 -5.06 18.14
N PHE A 67 -9.80 -5.90 17.90
CA PHE A 67 -8.51 -5.86 18.58
C PHE A 67 -7.38 -6.35 17.68
N LEU A 68 -6.15 -5.98 18.00
CA LEU A 68 -4.95 -6.56 17.39
C LEU A 68 -4.67 -7.90 18.08
N GLU A 69 -5.01 -9.01 17.40
CA GLU A 69 -4.79 -10.36 17.90
C GLU A 69 -3.30 -10.68 18.00
N ARG A 70 -2.58 -10.40 16.93
CA ARG A 70 -1.13 -10.54 16.85
C ARG A 70 -0.58 -9.40 16.02
N HIS A 71 0.47 -8.78 16.52
CA HIS A 71 1.19 -7.80 15.73
C HIS A 71 2.70 -7.92 15.95
N ARG A 72 3.41 -7.54 14.94
CA ARG A 72 4.87 -7.43 14.97
C ARG A 72 5.27 -6.15 14.27
N GLU A 73 6.19 -5.46 14.88
CA GLU A 73 6.76 -4.22 14.39
C GLU A 73 8.28 -4.34 14.34
N GLN A 74 8.89 -3.93 13.26
CA GLN A 74 10.35 -3.87 13.13
C GLN A 74 10.79 -2.64 12.35
N GLY A 75 11.99 -2.17 12.66
CA GLY A 75 12.57 -0.98 12.04
C GLY A 75 11.72 0.27 12.26
N ASN A 76 11.55 1.03 11.19
CA ASN A 76 10.85 2.30 11.19
C ASN A 76 9.32 2.20 11.17
N LEU A 77 8.75 1.03 11.01
CA LEU A 77 7.30 0.88 10.95
C LEU A 77 6.69 0.53 12.30
N LYS A 78 5.59 1.21 12.62
CA LYS A 78 4.73 0.98 13.78
C LYS A 78 3.28 0.91 13.35
N VAL A 79 2.44 0.26 14.18
CA VAL A 79 1.00 0.16 13.93
C VAL A 79 0.22 0.41 15.22
N ARG A 80 -0.90 1.13 15.10
CA ARG A 80 -1.83 1.39 16.23
C ARG A 80 -3.25 1.15 15.80
N LEU A 81 -4.03 0.49 16.64
CA LEU A 81 -5.46 0.33 16.46
C LEU A 81 -6.18 1.35 17.35
N ILE A 82 -6.90 2.26 16.72
CA ILE A 82 -7.66 3.32 17.40
C ILE A 82 -9.13 2.97 17.34
N LYS A 83 -9.79 3.03 18.49
CA LYS A 83 -11.23 2.85 18.62
C LYS A 83 -11.96 4.13 18.23
N ASN A 84 -12.98 3.98 17.38
CA ASN A 84 -13.83 5.10 17.00
C ASN A 84 -15.29 4.77 17.32
N TYR A 85 -15.91 5.55 18.20
CA TYR A 85 -17.28 5.30 18.66
C TYR A 85 -18.35 5.63 17.61
N ASN A 86 -18.06 6.56 16.68
CA ASN A 86 -19.02 7.05 15.70
C ASN A 86 -18.79 6.48 14.29
N PHE A 87 -17.61 5.93 14.02
CA PHE A 87 -17.21 5.43 12.72
C PHE A 87 -16.57 4.03 12.83
N ASN A 88 -16.02 3.52 11.75
CA ASN A 88 -15.22 2.29 11.81
C ASN A 88 -13.94 2.52 12.59
N ASP A 89 -13.49 1.51 13.34
CA ASP A 89 -12.18 1.54 13.98
C ASP A 89 -11.08 1.74 12.93
N GLU A 90 -9.95 2.33 13.34
CA GLU A 90 -8.84 2.69 12.47
C GLU A 90 -7.55 1.97 12.84
N LEU A 91 -6.91 1.36 11.85
CA LEU A 91 -5.56 0.84 11.94
C LEU A 91 -4.60 1.87 11.33
N ILE A 92 -3.83 2.53 12.17
CA ILE A 92 -2.91 3.58 11.75
C ILE A 92 -1.49 3.03 11.61
N ILE A 93 -0.91 3.16 10.43
CA ILE A 93 0.48 2.82 10.13
C ILE A 93 1.33 4.08 10.31
N ILE A 94 2.47 3.92 10.99
CA ILE A 94 3.37 5.01 11.32
C ILE A 94 4.75 4.68 10.76
N ASN A 95 5.26 5.53 9.86
CA ASN A 95 6.65 5.49 9.42
C ASN A 95 7.47 6.51 10.23
N THR A 96 8.25 6.02 11.18
CA THR A 96 9.06 6.88 12.07
C THR A 96 10.32 7.44 11.41
N ALA A 97 10.66 6.99 10.19
CA ALA A 97 11.77 7.54 9.41
C ALA A 97 11.42 8.84 8.67
N GLY A 98 10.13 9.24 8.66
CA GLY A 98 9.68 10.47 8.03
C GLY A 98 9.68 10.44 6.50
N GLY A 99 9.91 9.28 5.87
CA GLY A 99 9.91 9.06 4.44
C GLY A 99 10.84 7.93 4.03
N LEU A 100 10.99 7.72 2.72
CA LEU A 100 11.82 6.68 2.12
C LEU A 100 12.86 7.29 1.18
N THR A 101 14.03 6.70 1.15
CA THR A 101 15.10 7.05 0.21
C THR A 101 15.71 5.82 -0.44
N SER A 102 16.79 6.00 -1.16
CA SER A 102 17.50 4.97 -1.94
C SER A 102 17.77 3.70 -1.14
N GLY A 103 17.16 2.59 -1.53
CA GLY A 103 17.36 1.27 -0.92
C GLY A 103 16.51 0.97 0.31
N ASP A 104 15.73 1.92 0.81
CA ASP A 104 14.78 1.68 1.90
C ASP A 104 13.68 0.72 1.48
N VAL A 105 13.18 -0.05 2.44
CA VAL A 105 12.12 -1.05 2.23
C VAL A 105 11.10 -1.00 3.35
N ASN A 106 9.84 -0.80 3.02
CA ASN A 106 8.71 -0.94 3.92
C ASN A 106 7.81 -2.09 3.49
N LEU A 107 7.46 -2.96 4.45
CA LEU A 107 6.60 -4.12 4.24
C LEU A 107 5.42 -4.08 5.22
N HIS A 108 4.21 -4.06 4.65
CA HIS A 108 2.96 -4.07 5.41
C HIS A 108 2.23 -5.38 5.13
N ASN A 109 2.05 -6.23 6.13
CA ASN A 109 1.29 -7.47 6.05
C ASN A 109 0.13 -7.42 7.05
N ILE A 110 -1.09 -7.22 6.54
CA ILE A 110 -2.28 -6.97 7.33
C ILE A 110 -3.32 -8.04 7.02
N LYS A 111 -3.81 -8.70 8.05
CA LYS A 111 -4.92 -9.64 7.96
C LYS A 111 -6.09 -9.14 8.78
N VAL A 112 -7.25 -9.03 8.16
CA VAL A 112 -8.50 -8.66 8.81
C VAL A 112 -9.41 -9.87 8.79
N ASP A 113 -9.84 -10.32 9.95
CA ASP A 113 -10.71 -11.49 10.10
C ASP A 113 -12.14 -11.21 9.62
N ASN A 114 -13.01 -12.21 9.74
CA ASN A 114 -14.39 -12.15 9.25
C ASN A 114 -15.26 -11.16 10.03
N ASN A 115 -16.24 -10.56 9.35
CA ASN A 115 -17.28 -9.68 9.93
C ASN A 115 -16.71 -8.40 10.59
N ILE A 116 -15.62 -7.86 10.08
CA ILE A 116 -14.95 -6.66 10.58
C ILE A 116 -15.14 -5.50 9.61
N LYS A 117 -15.37 -4.30 10.16
CA LYS A 117 -15.29 -3.03 9.43
C LYS A 117 -14.08 -2.27 9.95
N LEU A 118 -13.12 -1.97 9.07
CA LEU A 118 -11.85 -1.36 9.47
C LEU A 118 -11.40 -0.36 8.42
N ASN A 119 -10.97 0.81 8.89
CA ASN A 119 -10.21 1.75 8.09
C ASN A 119 -8.72 1.55 8.34
N ILE A 120 -7.91 1.54 7.29
CA ILE A 120 -6.46 1.47 7.36
C ILE A 120 -5.91 2.74 6.73
N THR A 121 -5.12 3.47 7.49
CA THR A 121 -4.55 4.75 7.08
C THR A 121 -3.11 4.91 7.58
N THR A 122 -2.44 5.99 7.20
CA THR A 122 -1.11 6.35 7.70
C THR A 122 -1.19 7.59 8.60
N GLN A 123 -0.26 7.76 9.53
CA GLN A 123 -0.21 8.91 10.42
C GLN A 123 0.20 10.19 9.67
N SER A 124 1.06 10.05 8.65
CA SER A 124 1.60 11.17 7.89
C SER A 124 1.74 10.79 6.42
N MET A 125 1.89 11.80 5.57
CA MET A 125 2.25 11.63 4.16
C MET A 125 3.55 10.88 4.02
N GLU A 126 3.63 9.94 3.06
CA GLU A 126 4.87 9.22 2.75
C GLU A 126 5.71 10.05 1.78
N LYS A 127 6.89 10.47 2.21
CA LYS A 127 7.81 11.27 1.40
C LYS A 127 8.82 10.36 0.72
N ILE A 128 8.91 10.45 -0.60
CA ILE A 128 9.92 9.71 -1.37
C ILE A 128 11.01 10.68 -1.78
N TYR A 129 12.13 10.59 -1.09
CA TYR A 129 13.29 11.44 -1.32
C TYR A 129 14.09 11.02 -2.55
N ASN A 130 15.05 11.86 -2.94
CA ASN A 130 15.97 11.56 -4.03
C ASN A 130 16.67 10.21 -3.81
N CYS A 131 16.63 9.36 -4.82
CA CYS A 131 17.19 8.01 -4.82
C CYS A 131 18.35 7.92 -5.85
N LYS A 132 19.59 8.00 -5.39
CA LYS A 132 20.75 8.00 -6.29
C LYS A 132 20.98 6.67 -7.01
N ASN A 133 21.00 5.55 -6.30
CA ASN A 133 21.45 4.26 -6.84
C ASN A 133 20.38 3.16 -6.86
N PHE A 134 19.46 3.17 -5.91
CA PHE A 134 18.45 2.13 -5.72
C PHE A 134 17.07 2.75 -5.55
N SER A 135 16.02 2.02 -5.89
CA SER A 135 14.65 2.43 -5.57
C SER A 135 14.36 2.33 -4.07
N ALA A 136 13.56 3.25 -3.54
CA ALA A 136 12.77 3.01 -2.35
C ALA A 136 11.69 1.97 -2.69
N ASN A 137 11.38 1.07 -1.77
CA ASN A 137 10.44 -0.02 -2.03
C ASN A 137 9.37 -0.06 -0.94
N SER A 138 8.10 -0.13 -1.35
CA SER A 138 6.96 -0.26 -0.44
C SER A 138 6.06 -1.41 -0.91
N TYR A 139 5.75 -2.32 0.00
CA TYR A 139 4.94 -3.50 -0.28
C TYR A 139 3.83 -3.60 0.74
N THR A 140 2.61 -3.64 0.25
CA THR A 140 1.41 -3.75 1.07
C THR A 140 0.65 -5.00 0.66
N ASN A 141 0.37 -5.87 1.62
CA ASN A 141 -0.45 -7.04 1.45
C ASN A 141 -1.59 -7.00 2.48
N ILE A 142 -2.85 -7.00 2.02
CA ILE A 142 -4.03 -6.95 2.86
C ILE A 142 -4.93 -8.12 2.53
N ILE A 143 -5.19 -8.97 3.52
CA ILE A 143 -6.16 -10.08 3.43
C ILE A 143 -7.44 -9.66 4.13
N VAL A 144 -8.56 -9.68 3.42
CA VAL A 144 -9.86 -9.26 3.92
C VAL A 144 -10.78 -10.47 4.08
N GLY A 145 -11.11 -10.80 5.30
CA GLY A 145 -11.98 -11.92 5.64
C GLY A 145 -13.43 -11.78 5.15
N SER A 146 -14.18 -12.88 5.23
CA SER A 146 -15.57 -12.94 4.78
C SER A 146 -16.47 -11.91 5.48
N ASN A 147 -17.40 -11.31 4.73
CA ASN A 147 -18.34 -10.30 5.21
C ASN A 147 -17.68 -9.05 5.83
N SER A 148 -16.38 -8.86 5.64
CA SER A 148 -15.67 -7.69 6.14
C SER A 148 -15.70 -6.56 5.14
N TYR A 149 -15.55 -5.34 5.65
CA TYR A 149 -15.33 -4.13 4.87
C TYR A 149 -14.02 -3.50 5.32
N VAL A 150 -13.10 -3.34 4.40
CA VAL A 150 -11.82 -2.70 4.65
C VAL A 150 -11.65 -1.53 3.71
N SER A 151 -11.28 -0.37 4.24
CA SER A 151 -10.77 0.73 3.44
C SER A 151 -9.26 0.86 3.65
N TRP A 152 -8.53 1.03 2.55
CA TRP A 152 -7.13 1.40 2.50
C TRP A 152 -7.05 2.83 1.98
N ILE A 153 -6.84 3.78 2.89
CA ILE A 153 -6.83 5.22 2.60
C ILE A 153 -5.62 5.83 3.32
N PRO A 154 -4.39 5.55 2.88
CA PRO A 154 -3.22 6.24 3.40
C PRO A 154 -3.27 7.72 3.04
N LEU A 155 -2.54 8.55 3.78
CA LEU A 155 -2.27 9.92 3.37
C LEU A 155 -1.39 9.90 2.10
N GLU A 156 -1.27 11.05 1.47
CA GLU A 156 -0.65 11.21 0.16
C GLU A 156 0.81 10.78 0.16
N THR A 157 1.25 10.26 -0.97
CA THR A 157 2.67 10.03 -1.26
C THR A 157 3.23 11.25 -2.00
N ILE A 158 4.21 11.93 -1.38
CA ILE A 158 4.90 13.07 -2.00
C ILE A 158 6.15 12.56 -2.71
N PHE A 159 6.17 12.69 -4.01
CA PHE A 159 7.24 12.25 -4.88
C PHE A 159 8.18 13.42 -5.22
N PHE A 160 9.36 13.48 -4.60
CA PHE A 160 10.32 14.57 -4.76
C PHE A 160 11.16 14.42 -6.02
N ASN A 161 11.85 15.50 -6.40
CA ASN A 161 12.74 15.46 -7.55
C ASN A 161 13.87 14.45 -7.34
N GLY A 162 14.08 13.58 -8.32
CA GLY A 162 15.05 12.48 -8.25
C GLY A 162 14.55 11.25 -7.48
N ALA A 163 13.29 11.21 -7.05
CA ALA A 163 12.72 10.05 -6.37
C ALA A 163 12.64 8.82 -7.30
N ASN A 164 12.81 7.64 -6.71
CA ASN A 164 12.65 6.36 -7.39
C ASN A 164 11.89 5.42 -6.47
N LEU A 165 10.60 5.27 -6.71
CA LEU A 165 9.70 4.43 -5.93
C LEU A 165 9.28 3.20 -6.72
N ARG A 166 9.39 2.04 -6.07
CA ARG A 166 8.70 0.82 -6.47
C ARG A 166 7.69 0.46 -5.40
N ARG A 167 6.40 0.54 -5.74
CA ARG A 167 5.30 0.20 -4.84
C ARG A 167 4.49 -0.95 -5.40
N ARG A 168 4.08 -1.88 -4.52
CA ARG A 168 3.22 -3.01 -4.85
C ARG A 168 2.15 -3.13 -3.77
N ILE A 169 0.90 -3.19 -4.20
CA ILE A 169 -0.27 -3.32 -3.32
C ILE A 169 -1.05 -4.54 -3.77
N ASN A 170 -1.12 -5.53 -2.88
CA ASN A 170 -1.86 -6.76 -3.10
C ASN A 170 -3.00 -6.86 -2.10
N ILE A 171 -4.20 -7.09 -2.60
CA ILE A 171 -5.41 -7.23 -1.81
C ILE A 171 -6.04 -8.59 -2.10
N ASP A 172 -6.20 -9.40 -1.07
CA ASP A 172 -6.88 -10.69 -1.14
C ASP A 172 -8.24 -10.61 -0.48
N LEU A 173 -9.31 -10.71 -1.28
CA LEU A 173 -10.70 -10.63 -0.84
C LEU A 173 -11.30 -12.03 -0.72
N VAL A 174 -11.75 -12.38 0.47
CA VAL A 174 -12.54 -13.59 0.70
C VAL A 174 -14.02 -13.32 0.36
N SER A 175 -14.83 -14.37 0.20
CA SER A 175 -16.24 -14.28 -0.19
C SER A 175 -17.03 -13.23 0.60
N LYS A 176 -17.87 -12.45 -0.09
CA LYS A 176 -18.74 -11.40 0.47
C LYS A 176 -17.99 -10.24 1.15
N SER A 177 -16.65 -10.16 1.04
CA SER A 177 -15.91 -9.00 1.49
C SER A 177 -16.08 -7.81 0.56
N ASN A 178 -15.87 -6.60 1.09
CA ASN A 178 -15.88 -5.35 0.35
C ASN A 178 -14.58 -4.59 0.64
N PHE A 179 -14.09 -3.86 -0.36
CA PHE A 179 -12.85 -3.12 -0.27
C PHE A 179 -12.97 -1.75 -0.94
N LEU A 180 -12.43 -0.74 -0.30
CA LEU A 180 -12.21 0.60 -0.87
C LEU A 180 -10.72 0.90 -0.78
N GLY A 181 -10.08 1.21 -1.90
CA GLY A 181 -8.70 1.69 -1.96
C GLY A 181 -8.65 3.09 -2.52
N ILE A 182 -7.95 3.99 -1.86
CA ILE A 182 -7.66 5.35 -2.35
C ILE A 182 -6.17 5.60 -2.15
N GLU A 183 -5.47 5.91 -3.23
CA GLU A 183 -4.05 6.26 -3.20
C GLU A 183 -3.81 7.53 -3.99
N THR A 184 -3.20 8.51 -3.34
CA THR A 184 -2.89 9.80 -3.95
C THR A 184 -1.37 9.99 -4.02
N ILE A 185 -0.88 10.42 -5.17
CA ILE A 185 0.52 10.77 -5.40
C ILE A 185 0.59 12.22 -5.82
N ILE A 186 1.44 12.99 -5.13
CA ILE A 186 1.71 14.39 -5.42
C ILE A 186 3.14 14.50 -5.95
N PHE A 187 3.31 15.03 -7.15
CA PHE A 187 4.63 15.22 -7.77
C PHE A 187 5.18 16.61 -7.42
N GLY A 188 6.20 16.61 -6.55
CA GLY A 188 6.87 17.82 -6.09
C GLY A 188 6.12 18.58 -4.98
N ARG A 189 6.74 19.66 -4.55
CA ARG A 189 6.18 20.59 -3.55
C ARG A 189 5.95 21.92 -4.22
N GLU A 190 4.83 22.07 -4.90
CA GLU A 190 4.53 23.27 -5.69
C GLU A 190 4.60 24.55 -4.85
N ALA A 191 4.09 24.52 -3.62
CA ALA A 191 4.17 25.66 -2.69
C ALA A 191 5.63 26.05 -2.33
N MET A 192 6.59 25.17 -2.56
CA MET A 192 8.03 25.41 -2.36
C MET A 192 8.77 25.63 -3.68
N GLY A 193 8.05 25.77 -4.80
CA GLY A 193 8.63 25.96 -6.13
C GLY A 193 9.33 24.72 -6.70
N GLU A 194 9.19 23.54 -6.08
CA GLU A 194 9.86 22.32 -6.56
C GLU A 194 9.10 21.70 -7.73
N LYS A 195 9.79 21.51 -8.85
CA LYS A 195 9.33 20.74 -10.01
C LYS A 195 10.07 19.40 -10.05
N VAL A 196 9.35 18.33 -10.35
CA VAL A 196 9.94 16.99 -10.47
C VAL A 196 10.45 16.80 -11.90
N GLU A 197 11.70 17.08 -12.12
CA GLU A 197 12.34 16.91 -13.44
C GLU A 197 12.70 15.45 -13.71
N LYS A 198 13.22 14.75 -12.72
CA LYS A 198 13.71 13.37 -12.85
C LYS A 198 13.05 12.47 -11.80
N GLY A 199 12.80 11.23 -12.19
CA GLY A 199 12.30 10.22 -11.26
C GLY A 199 11.86 8.95 -11.94
N ILE A 200 11.52 7.96 -11.11
CA ILE A 200 10.93 6.69 -11.53
C ILE A 200 9.83 6.33 -10.54
N LEU A 201 8.60 6.37 -10.99
CA LEU A 201 7.48 5.76 -10.29
C LEU A 201 7.14 4.44 -10.97
N ASP A 202 7.14 3.36 -10.21
CA ASP A 202 6.80 2.00 -10.63
C ASP A 202 5.78 1.47 -9.61
N ASP A 203 4.50 1.66 -9.90
CA ASP A 203 3.38 1.41 -8.98
C ASP A 203 2.46 0.35 -9.55
N ALA A 204 2.12 -0.67 -8.76
CA ALA A 204 1.20 -1.71 -9.19
C ALA A 204 0.23 -2.13 -8.10
N TRP A 205 -1.02 -2.36 -8.54
CA TRP A 205 -2.09 -2.93 -7.76
C TRP A 205 -2.47 -4.29 -8.31
N GLN A 206 -2.69 -5.24 -7.42
CA GLN A 206 -3.29 -6.53 -7.75
C GLN A 206 -4.35 -6.87 -6.72
N ILE A 207 -5.56 -7.15 -7.18
CA ILE A 207 -6.68 -7.50 -6.30
C ILE A 207 -7.19 -8.87 -6.72
N TYR A 208 -7.18 -9.78 -5.75
CA TYR A 208 -7.67 -11.13 -5.90
C TYR A 208 -9.00 -11.30 -5.17
N LYS A 209 -9.87 -12.12 -5.69
CA LYS A 209 -11.10 -12.53 -5.02
C LYS A 209 -11.25 -14.03 -5.07
N ASN A 210 -11.30 -14.68 -3.90
CA ASN A 210 -11.32 -16.14 -3.77
C ASN A 210 -10.19 -16.81 -4.59
N GLY A 211 -8.98 -16.25 -4.52
CA GLY A 211 -7.80 -16.76 -5.22
C GLY A 211 -7.72 -16.46 -6.72
N LYS A 212 -8.72 -15.82 -7.32
CA LYS A 212 -8.70 -15.42 -8.74
C LYS A 212 -8.37 -13.95 -8.86
N LEU A 213 -7.49 -13.59 -9.80
CA LEU A 213 -7.17 -12.20 -10.12
C LEU A 213 -8.43 -11.50 -10.64
N LEU A 214 -8.85 -10.45 -9.94
CA LEU A 214 -10.02 -9.64 -10.29
C LEU A 214 -9.64 -8.33 -10.97
N TYR A 215 -8.55 -7.71 -10.52
CA TYR A 215 -8.08 -6.43 -11.01
C TYR A 215 -6.56 -6.37 -10.95
N SER A 216 -5.95 -5.80 -11.97
CA SER A 216 -4.52 -5.50 -11.99
C SER A 216 -4.31 -4.18 -12.72
N ASP A 217 -3.55 -3.30 -12.10
CA ASP A 217 -3.13 -2.03 -12.68
C ASP A 217 -1.64 -1.84 -12.49
N PHE A 218 -0.99 -1.20 -13.46
CA PHE A 218 0.43 -0.96 -13.46
C PHE A 218 0.75 0.40 -14.07
N ASN A 219 1.17 1.32 -13.23
CA ASN A 219 1.52 2.68 -13.61
C ASN A 219 3.04 2.88 -13.55
N ARG A 220 3.64 3.27 -14.66
CA ARG A 220 5.05 3.60 -14.72
C ARG A 220 5.28 4.94 -15.37
N ILE A 221 5.88 5.85 -14.61
CA ILE A 221 6.34 7.15 -15.09
C ILE A 221 7.86 7.21 -14.82
N SER A 222 8.68 7.54 -15.83
CA SER A 222 10.13 7.57 -15.68
C SER A 222 10.78 8.60 -16.61
N GLY A 223 11.99 9.04 -16.29
CA GLY A 223 12.76 10.01 -17.07
C GLY A 223 12.40 11.46 -16.73
N ASN A 224 12.15 12.30 -17.73
CA ASN A 224 11.74 13.69 -17.51
C ASN A 224 10.25 13.71 -17.10
N ILE A 225 10.01 13.75 -15.79
CA ILE A 225 8.67 13.70 -15.20
C ILE A 225 7.89 14.96 -15.58
N ASN A 226 8.47 16.15 -15.41
CA ASN A 226 7.80 17.41 -15.72
C ASN A 226 7.27 17.46 -17.16
N LYS A 227 8.08 17.03 -18.14
CA LYS A 227 7.63 16.94 -19.54
C LYS A 227 6.46 15.96 -19.72
N LYS A 228 6.42 14.86 -18.97
CA LYS A 228 5.32 13.88 -19.02
C LYS A 228 4.06 14.41 -18.35
N LEU A 229 4.18 15.06 -17.20
CA LEU A 229 3.04 15.67 -16.53
C LEU A 229 2.40 16.78 -17.37
N SER A 230 3.22 17.57 -18.10
CA SER A 230 2.74 18.63 -19.01
C SER A 230 2.03 18.10 -20.25
N ASN A 231 2.19 16.81 -20.59
CA ASN A 231 1.56 16.22 -21.76
C ASN A 231 0.04 16.11 -21.56
N ALA A 232 -0.73 16.64 -22.52
CA ALA A 232 -2.19 16.67 -22.47
C ALA A 232 -2.84 15.26 -22.40
N LEU A 233 -2.18 14.25 -22.94
CA LEU A 233 -2.66 12.84 -22.92
C LEU A 233 -2.28 12.08 -21.64
N ILE A 234 -1.46 12.68 -20.76
CA ILE A 234 -1.02 12.04 -19.51
C ILE A 234 -1.67 12.73 -18.31
N MET A 235 -1.23 13.95 -18.00
CA MET A 235 -1.66 14.68 -16.81
C MET A 235 -2.15 16.12 -17.06
N LYS A 236 -2.10 16.61 -18.30
CA LYS A 236 -2.51 17.98 -18.69
C LYS A 236 -1.87 19.09 -17.83
N GLY A 237 -0.68 18.89 -17.31
CA GLY A 237 -0.02 19.84 -16.40
C GLY A 237 -0.36 19.65 -14.92
N ASN A 238 -1.25 18.74 -14.56
CA ASN A 238 -1.54 18.43 -13.17
C ASN A 238 -0.37 17.69 -12.52
N ASN A 239 -0.16 17.93 -11.24
CA ASN A 239 0.88 17.30 -10.43
C ASN A 239 0.33 16.33 -9.39
N ILE A 240 -0.97 16.04 -9.41
CA ILE A 240 -1.65 15.12 -8.50
C ILE A 240 -2.30 14.01 -9.30
N PHE A 241 -2.06 12.77 -8.88
CA PHE A 241 -2.70 11.58 -9.42
C PHE A 241 -3.37 10.81 -8.27
N CYS A 242 -4.65 10.52 -8.43
CA CYS A 242 -5.42 9.75 -7.46
C CYS A 242 -6.03 8.51 -8.10
N ASN A 243 -5.81 7.36 -7.49
CA ASN A 243 -6.45 6.10 -7.88
C ASN A 243 -7.51 5.70 -6.84
N ILE A 244 -8.75 5.50 -7.29
CA ILE A 244 -9.87 5.08 -6.44
C ILE A 244 -10.41 3.76 -6.93
N ILE A 245 -10.37 2.73 -6.08
CA ILE A 245 -10.84 1.38 -6.41
C ILE A 245 -11.88 0.96 -5.39
N PHE A 246 -13.06 0.60 -5.85
CA PHE A 246 -14.11 0.04 -4.99
C PHE A 246 -14.56 -1.33 -5.49
N ILE A 247 -14.55 -2.31 -4.59
CA ILE A 247 -15.06 -3.67 -4.85
C ILE A 247 -16.09 -4.02 -3.79
N GLY A 248 -17.35 -4.15 -4.20
CA GLY A 248 -18.42 -4.44 -3.26
C GLY A 248 -19.80 -4.51 -3.89
N LYS A 249 -20.80 -4.89 -3.07
CA LYS A 249 -22.18 -5.10 -3.54
C LYS A 249 -22.88 -3.82 -4.04
N LYS A 250 -22.51 -2.64 -3.53
CA LYS A 250 -23.17 -1.35 -3.83
C LYS A 250 -22.44 -0.52 -4.89
N ILE A 251 -21.62 -1.13 -5.72
CA ILE A 251 -20.75 -0.42 -6.69
C ILE A 251 -21.55 0.55 -7.57
N LYS A 252 -22.67 0.12 -8.17
CA LYS A 252 -23.51 0.96 -9.04
C LYS A 252 -24.09 2.19 -8.33
N THR A 253 -24.35 2.08 -7.03
CA THR A 253 -24.87 3.21 -6.21
C THR A 253 -23.79 4.25 -5.96
N TYR A 254 -22.57 3.81 -5.65
CA TYR A 254 -21.45 4.70 -5.43
C TYR A 254 -20.94 5.33 -6.72
N GLU A 255 -20.87 4.57 -7.81
CA GLU A 255 -20.53 5.06 -9.13
C GLU A 255 -21.38 6.26 -9.54
N LYS A 256 -22.72 6.13 -9.46
CA LYS A 256 -23.64 7.23 -9.76
C LYS A 256 -23.41 8.48 -8.91
N LYS A 257 -23.09 8.30 -7.62
CA LYS A 257 -22.80 9.43 -6.72
C LYS A 257 -21.48 10.12 -7.10
N ILE A 258 -20.44 9.33 -7.33
CA ILE A 258 -19.11 9.85 -7.71
C ILE A 258 -19.20 10.60 -9.03
N LEU A 259 -19.85 10.02 -10.04
CA LEU A 259 -20.03 10.69 -11.34
C LEU A 259 -20.80 12.02 -11.23
N ARG A 260 -21.80 12.11 -10.35
CA ARG A 260 -22.47 13.39 -10.08
C ARG A 260 -21.49 14.41 -9.45
N TYR A 261 -20.74 14.03 -8.42
CA TYR A 261 -19.76 14.95 -7.80
C TYR A 261 -18.70 15.42 -8.79
N ILE A 262 -18.24 14.55 -9.69
CA ILE A 262 -17.28 14.89 -10.75
C ILE A 262 -17.93 15.87 -11.74
N ALA A 263 -19.15 15.62 -12.19
CA ALA A 263 -19.87 16.48 -13.13
C ALA A 263 -20.18 17.86 -12.55
N ASP A 264 -20.48 17.93 -11.24
CA ASP A 264 -20.80 19.17 -10.54
C ASP A 264 -19.55 19.94 -10.10
N SER A 265 -18.33 19.38 -10.28
CA SER A 265 -17.08 20.05 -9.92
C SER A 265 -16.55 20.86 -11.10
N GLU A 266 -16.16 22.11 -10.86
CA GLU A 266 -15.56 23.02 -11.87
C GLU A 266 -14.15 22.60 -12.34
N PHE A 267 -13.66 21.40 -11.93
CA PHE A 267 -12.31 20.94 -12.17
C PHE A 267 -12.13 20.04 -13.40
N PHE A 268 -13.17 19.87 -14.26
CA PHE A 268 -13.09 19.08 -15.49
C PHE A 268 -13.49 19.86 -16.75
#